data_27de7228e3d9feacc5a2995553a9c8ce
#
_entry.id   27de7228e3d9feacc5a2995553a9c8ce
#
_cell.length_a   1.000
_cell.length_b   1.000
_cell.length_c   1.000
_cell.angle_alpha   90.00
_cell.angle_beta   90.00
_cell.angle_gamma   90.00
#
_symmetry.space_group_name_H-M   'P 1'
#
loop_
_entity.id
_entity.type
_entity.pdbx_description
1 polymer ?
#
loop_
_entity_poly.entity_id
_entity_poly.type
_entity_poly.pdbx_seq_one_letter_code
_entity_poly.pdbx_strand_id
1 'polypeptide(L)'
;MSSLNLDDFTDLIERPDGGVRRDAEARRERQIVPPGALGRLDDLGEWLAAAQSAVPVRPIEHPRVVLFAGDHGIAALGVSARPAGTASALVRSVLEGASPAAVLARRLGVPVRVIDMALEGDPEGLPAEVVRHRIRSGSGRIDVEDAMTLEEAEAAFRAGVALADEEADSGTDLVVLGDISVGGTTAAAVLVAALCGTDASVVTGRGGEAIDDLTWMRKCAAVRDALRRARPVLGDQLQLLATVGGADLAAMTGFLLQSAARKMPVILDGVVSAACALVGQRVAFRAPDWWLAGQNSGEPAQAKALDRMALEPLLDHGVTVGEGAGALLALPLVQAAAGLAADLPEAPSPTADAESGTKPDPEPDAEPQSPSQSQSQSGPASRPVPEPGSGSDS
;
A
#
# COMPACT_ATOMS: atom_id res chain seq x y z
N MET A 1 17.22 22.43 21.06
CA MET A 1 16.19 21.46 20.61
C MET A 1 16.52 20.13 21.26
N SER A 2 15.59 19.42 21.88
CA SER A 2 15.88 18.08 22.42
C SER A 2 16.30 17.17 21.25
N SER A 3 17.27 16.27 21.50
CA SER A 3 17.65 15.24 20.53
C SER A 3 16.42 14.40 20.15
N LEU A 4 16.30 14.05 18.88
CA LEU A 4 15.26 13.13 18.42
C LEU A 4 15.56 11.75 19.03
N ASN A 5 14.61 11.22 19.79
CA ASN A 5 14.70 9.86 20.31
C ASN A 5 13.69 9.00 19.56
N LEU A 6 14.17 8.08 18.71
CA LEU A 6 13.30 7.17 17.96
C LEU A 6 12.63 6.13 18.85
N ASP A 7 13.21 5.81 20.00
CA ASP A 7 12.64 4.81 20.94
C ASP A 7 11.28 5.26 21.48
N ASP A 8 11.01 6.58 21.50
CA ASP A 8 9.71 7.10 21.93
C ASP A 8 8.56 6.55 21.08
N PHE A 9 8.76 6.29 19.79
CA PHE A 9 7.75 5.70 18.91
C PHE A 9 7.40 4.26 19.27
N THR A 10 8.32 3.50 19.85
CA THR A 10 8.06 2.13 20.31
C THR A 10 6.98 2.11 21.39
N ASP A 11 6.99 3.10 22.27
CA ASP A 11 6.03 3.23 23.37
C ASP A 11 4.72 3.90 22.92
N LEU A 12 4.81 4.87 21.97
CA LEU A 12 3.65 5.62 21.48
C LEU A 12 2.75 4.80 20.54
N ILE A 13 3.33 3.88 19.76
CA ILE A 13 2.57 3.13 18.75
C ILE A 13 1.95 1.88 19.39
N GLU A 14 0.66 1.94 19.62
CA GLU A 14 -0.18 0.81 20.01
C GLU A 14 -0.65 0.04 18.76
N ARG A 15 -1.05 -1.21 18.93
CA ARG A 15 -1.74 -1.95 17.86
C ARG A 15 -3.17 -1.46 17.69
N PRO A 16 -3.79 -1.59 16.50
CA PRO A 16 -5.23 -1.50 16.36
C PRO A 16 -5.96 -2.39 17.36
N ASP A 17 -7.15 -1.97 17.80
CA ASP A 17 -7.88 -2.59 18.91
C ASP A 17 -8.35 -4.02 18.57
N GLY A 18 -7.65 -5.02 19.13
CA GLY A 18 -7.98 -6.42 18.94
C GLY A 18 -9.31 -6.87 19.58
N GLY A 19 -9.84 -6.11 20.56
CA GLY A 19 -11.17 -6.33 21.13
C GLY A 19 -12.24 -5.95 20.12
N VAL A 20 -12.13 -4.75 19.58
CA VAL A 20 -13.02 -4.22 18.55
C VAL A 20 -12.96 -5.06 17.26
N ARG A 21 -11.79 -5.59 16.91
CA ARG A 21 -11.67 -6.55 15.78
C ARG A 21 -12.55 -7.78 15.98
N ARG A 22 -12.49 -8.42 17.16
CA ARG A 22 -13.36 -9.58 17.48
C ARG A 22 -14.84 -9.23 17.48
N ASP A 23 -15.21 -8.03 17.94
CA ASP A 23 -16.60 -7.57 17.88
C ASP A 23 -17.06 -7.38 16.43
N ALA A 24 -16.18 -6.90 15.54
CA ALA A 24 -16.46 -6.79 14.12
C ALA A 24 -16.61 -8.17 13.46
N GLU A 25 -15.72 -9.13 13.77
CA GLU A 25 -15.83 -10.54 13.34
C GLU A 25 -17.18 -11.13 13.76
N ALA A 26 -17.54 -10.99 15.05
CA ALA A 26 -18.81 -11.49 15.57
C ALA A 26 -20.03 -10.82 14.92
N ARG A 27 -19.96 -9.52 14.59
CA ARG A 27 -21.00 -8.83 13.82
C ARG A 27 -21.09 -9.41 12.40
N ARG A 28 -19.93 -9.62 11.75
CA ARG A 28 -19.85 -10.16 10.39
C ARG A 28 -20.50 -11.54 10.27
N GLU A 29 -20.29 -12.41 11.26
CA GLU A 29 -20.92 -13.74 11.31
C GLU A 29 -22.45 -13.69 11.37
N ARG A 30 -23.03 -12.62 11.91
CA ARG A 30 -24.49 -12.44 11.97
C ARG A 30 -25.10 -11.77 10.74
N GLN A 31 -24.28 -11.22 9.84
CA GLN A 31 -24.78 -10.57 8.64
C GLN A 31 -25.42 -11.56 7.66
N ILE A 32 -26.29 -11.04 6.78
CA ILE A 32 -27.05 -11.83 5.79
C ILE A 32 -26.17 -12.59 4.78
N VAL A 33 -24.93 -12.13 4.58
CA VAL A 33 -23.97 -12.76 3.66
C VAL A 33 -23.19 -13.84 4.42
N PRO A 34 -23.03 -15.05 3.88
CA PRO A 34 -22.29 -16.11 4.56
C PRO A 34 -20.85 -15.67 4.94
N PRO A 35 -20.35 -16.08 6.11
CA PRO A 35 -18.97 -15.78 6.53
C PRO A 35 -17.95 -16.22 5.48
N GLY A 36 -16.96 -15.40 5.19
CA GLY A 36 -15.90 -15.65 4.21
C GLY A 36 -16.31 -15.43 2.74
N ALA A 37 -17.59 -15.15 2.45
CA ALA A 37 -18.05 -14.93 1.06
C ALA A 37 -17.51 -13.64 0.42
N LEU A 38 -17.09 -12.67 1.22
CA LEU A 38 -16.48 -11.43 0.76
C LEU A 38 -14.94 -11.50 0.71
N GLY A 39 -14.35 -12.61 1.19
CA GLY A 39 -12.90 -12.83 1.16
C GLY A 39 -12.14 -11.68 1.84
N ARG A 40 -11.13 -11.13 1.19
CA ARG A 40 -10.29 -10.06 1.76
C ARG A 40 -11.05 -8.78 2.13
N LEU A 41 -12.26 -8.55 1.64
CA LEU A 41 -13.07 -7.39 2.07
C LEU A 41 -13.58 -7.57 3.51
N ASP A 42 -13.79 -8.82 3.97
CA ASP A 42 -14.09 -9.10 5.37
C ASP A 42 -12.89 -8.72 6.25
N ASP A 43 -11.68 -9.18 5.90
CA ASP A 43 -10.43 -8.87 6.63
C ASP A 43 -10.16 -7.36 6.71
N LEU A 44 -10.41 -6.62 5.60
CA LEU A 44 -10.28 -5.16 5.54
C LEU A 44 -11.30 -4.46 6.43
N GLY A 45 -12.56 -4.91 6.45
CA GLY A 45 -13.59 -4.37 7.30
C GLY A 45 -13.26 -4.53 8.78
N GLU A 46 -12.79 -5.71 9.18
CA GLU A 46 -12.35 -6.01 10.54
C GLU A 46 -11.12 -5.19 10.95
N TRP A 47 -10.15 -5.06 10.04
CA TRP A 47 -8.97 -4.22 10.26
C TRP A 47 -9.35 -2.74 10.44
N LEU A 48 -10.27 -2.22 9.60
CA LEU A 48 -10.78 -0.85 9.72
C LEU A 48 -11.50 -0.64 11.05
N ALA A 49 -12.33 -1.59 11.49
CA ALA A 49 -13.00 -1.53 12.79
C ALA A 49 -11.98 -1.40 13.93
N ALA A 50 -10.94 -2.23 13.90
CA ALA A 50 -9.85 -2.19 14.87
C ALA A 50 -9.09 -0.86 14.84
N ALA A 51 -8.73 -0.36 13.64
CA ALA A 51 -8.02 0.90 13.46
C ALA A 51 -8.85 2.12 13.92
N GLN A 52 -10.15 2.11 13.67
CA GLN A 52 -11.07 3.17 14.09
C GLN A 52 -11.57 3.00 15.52
N SER A 53 -11.28 1.87 16.19
CA SER A 53 -11.86 1.47 17.48
C SER A 53 -13.39 1.62 17.48
N ALA A 54 -14.07 1.13 16.43
CA ALA A 54 -15.51 1.33 16.22
C ALA A 54 -16.18 0.13 15.52
N VAL A 55 -17.34 -0.28 16.03
CA VAL A 55 -18.28 -1.21 15.39
C VAL A 55 -19.68 -0.59 15.50
N PRO A 56 -20.37 -0.40 14.36
CA PRO A 56 -19.93 -0.61 12.99
C PRO A 56 -18.80 0.33 12.56
N VAL A 57 -18.11 -0.06 11.49
CA VAL A 57 -17.05 0.73 10.85
C VAL A 57 -17.61 2.07 10.35
N ARG A 58 -16.87 3.14 10.52
CA ARG A 58 -17.23 4.45 9.96
C ARG A 58 -16.75 4.55 8.50
N PRO A 59 -17.50 5.20 7.61
CA PRO A 59 -17.05 5.49 6.25
C PRO A 59 -15.70 6.21 6.23
N ILE A 60 -14.93 6.00 5.17
CA ILE A 60 -13.71 6.78 4.86
C ILE A 60 -14.16 7.99 4.04
N GLU A 61 -14.26 9.15 4.68
CA GLU A 61 -14.82 10.38 4.10
C GLU A 61 -13.76 11.41 3.70
N HIS A 62 -12.62 11.40 4.38
CA HIS A 62 -11.56 12.39 4.24
C HIS A 62 -10.19 11.77 3.87
N PRO A 63 -10.13 10.92 2.81
CA PRO A 63 -8.85 10.38 2.37
C PRO A 63 -7.97 11.48 1.76
N ARG A 64 -6.64 11.34 1.90
CA ARG A 64 -5.66 12.27 1.36
C ARG A 64 -4.54 11.54 0.64
N VAL A 65 -4.12 12.06 -0.51
CA VAL A 65 -2.87 11.64 -1.16
C VAL A 65 -1.74 12.53 -0.66
N VAL A 66 -0.67 11.94 -0.15
CA VAL A 66 0.54 12.64 0.31
C VAL A 66 1.74 12.12 -0.49
N LEU A 67 2.42 13.01 -1.21
CA LEU A 67 3.54 12.70 -2.08
C LEU A 67 4.78 13.45 -1.63
N PHE A 68 5.81 12.70 -1.23
CA PHE A 68 7.13 13.26 -0.91
C PHE A 68 7.99 13.32 -2.17
N ALA A 69 8.62 14.46 -2.42
CA ALA A 69 9.40 14.70 -3.63
C ALA A 69 10.89 14.93 -3.32
N GLY A 70 11.77 14.31 -4.13
CA GLY A 70 13.21 14.48 -4.03
C GLY A 70 13.96 13.94 -5.24
N ASP A 71 15.11 14.54 -5.52
CA ASP A 71 16.09 14.05 -6.49
C ASP A 71 17.25 13.37 -5.75
N HIS A 72 17.67 12.21 -6.25
CA HIS A 72 18.75 11.44 -5.65
C HIS A 72 20.01 11.51 -6.52
N GLY A 73 21.12 11.96 -5.93
CA GLY A 73 22.41 12.10 -6.61
C GLY A 73 22.91 10.82 -7.30
N ILE A 74 22.46 9.65 -6.83
CA ILE A 74 22.77 8.37 -7.47
C ILE A 74 22.26 8.29 -8.92
N ALA A 75 21.25 9.06 -9.29
CA ALA A 75 20.71 9.13 -10.65
C ALA A 75 21.77 9.61 -11.68
N ALA A 76 22.79 10.37 -11.24
CA ALA A 76 23.90 10.81 -12.09
C ALA A 76 24.70 9.65 -12.72
N LEU A 77 24.61 8.44 -12.14
CA LEU A 77 25.21 7.23 -12.72
C LEU A 77 24.39 6.66 -13.90
N GLY A 78 23.27 7.29 -14.29
CA GLY A 78 22.40 6.76 -15.32
C GLY A 78 21.76 5.43 -14.91
N VAL A 79 21.23 5.35 -13.69
CA VAL A 79 20.56 4.18 -13.11
C VAL A 79 19.03 4.24 -13.28
N SER A 80 18.51 5.33 -13.84
CA SER A 80 17.10 5.59 -14.12
C SER A 80 16.90 5.87 -15.60
N ALA A 81 15.71 5.62 -16.14
CA ALA A 81 15.32 6.04 -17.47
C ALA A 81 15.15 7.57 -17.56
N ARG A 82 14.84 8.22 -16.43
CA ARG A 82 14.75 9.67 -16.34
C ARG A 82 16.10 10.30 -16.05
N PRO A 83 16.41 11.45 -16.66
CA PRO A 83 17.61 12.21 -16.33
C PRO A 83 17.61 12.65 -14.86
N ALA A 84 18.80 12.76 -14.26
CA ALA A 84 18.96 13.33 -12.92
C ALA A 84 18.42 14.78 -12.88
N GLY A 85 17.88 15.19 -11.71
CA GLY A 85 17.39 16.55 -11.49
C GLY A 85 16.06 16.88 -12.19
N THR A 86 15.30 15.86 -12.64
CA THR A 86 14.03 16.11 -13.36
C THR A 86 12.77 15.83 -12.55
N ALA A 87 12.87 15.50 -11.27
CA ALA A 87 11.71 15.27 -10.43
C ALA A 87 10.79 16.50 -10.30
N SER A 88 11.33 17.71 -10.39
CA SER A 88 10.55 18.95 -10.40
C SER A 88 9.55 19.03 -11.56
N ALA A 89 9.86 18.47 -12.73
CA ALA A 89 8.92 18.40 -13.85
C ALA A 89 7.75 17.45 -13.55
N LEU A 90 8.01 16.34 -12.83
CA LEU A 90 6.94 15.43 -12.40
C LEU A 90 6.05 16.10 -11.35
N VAL A 91 6.62 16.81 -10.39
CA VAL A 91 5.86 17.61 -9.42
C VAL A 91 4.93 18.60 -10.12
N ARG A 92 5.43 19.36 -11.12
CA ARG A 92 4.60 20.28 -11.91
C ARG A 92 3.45 19.53 -12.61
N SER A 93 3.72 18.37 -13.21
CA SER A 93 2.70 17.54 -13.86
C SER A 93 1.59 17.11 -12.88
N VAL A 94 1.94 16.78 -11.64
CA VAL A 94 0.95 16.46 -10.59
C VAL A 94 0.14 17.69 -10.22
N LEU A 95 0.78 18.85 -10.00
CA LEU A 95 0.12 20.09 -9.61
C LEU A 95 -0.81 20.63 -10.72
N GLU A 96 -0.44 20.42 -11.98
CA GLU A 96 -1.23 20.78 -13.17
C GLU A 96 -2.38 19.77 -13.44
N GLY A 97 -2.46 18.68 -12.69
CA GLY A 97 -3.49 17.65 -12.87
C GLY A 97 -3.27 16.75 -14.08
N ALA A 98 -2.04 16.70 -14.62
CA ALA A 98 -1.68 15.98 -15.83
C ALA A 98 -1.02 14.61 -15.59
N SER A 99 -0.63 14.29 -14.34
CA SER A 99 -0.05 13.00 -13.99
C SER A 99 -1.12 11.92 -13.77
N PRO A 100 -0.76 10.61 -13.87
CA PRO A 100 -1.67 9.51 -13.56
C PRO A 100 -2.30 9.62 -12.16
N ALA A 101 -1.49 9.91 -11.13
CA ALA A 101 -1.98 10.09 -9.77
C ALA A 101 -2.99 11.24 -9.66
N ALA A 102 -2.68 12.39 -10.27
CA ALA A 102 -3.58 13.55 -10.24
C ALA A 102 -4.90 13.29 -10.98
N VAL A 103 -4.87 12.55 -12.09
CA VAL A 103 -6.09 12.13 -12.81
C VAL A 103 -6.94 11.19 -11.97
N LEU A 104 -6.32 10.18 -11.33
CA LEU A 104 -7.02 9.23 -10.46
C LEU A 104 -7.60 9.93 -9.23
N ALA A 105 -6.79 10.74 -8.54
CA ALA A 105 -7.21 11.49 -7.37
C ALA A 105 -8.42 12.40 -7.66
N ARG A 106 -8.38 13.14 -8.77
CA ARG A 106 -9.50 13.97 -9.22
C ARG A 106 -10.78 13.15 -9.49
N ARG A 107 -10.65 11.96 -10.11
CA ARG A 107 -11.80 11.08 -10.36
C ARG A 107 -12.40 10.50 -9.09
N LEU A 108 -11.57 10.27 -8.09
CA LEU A 108 -11.99 9.74 -6.79
C LEU A 108 -12.39 10.85 -5.80
N GLY A 109 -12.22 12.13 -6.17
CA GLY A 109 -12.50 13.26 -5.29
C GLY A 109 -11.52 13.40 -4.12
N VAL A 110 -10.30 12.85 -4.26
CA VAL A 110 -9.28 12.84 -3.20
C VAL A 110 -8.30 13.98 -3.40
N PRO A 111 -8.11 14.86 -2.41
CA PRO A 111 -7.10 15.93 -2.48
C PRO A 111 -5.67 15.35 -2.49
N VAL A 112 -4.80 16.01 -3.26
CA VAL A 112 -3.37 15.66 -3.37
C VAL A 112 -2.52 16.75 -2.71
N ARG A 113 -1.60 16.32 -1.84
CA ARG A 113 -0.58 17.18 -1.24
C ARG A 113 0.80 16.72 -1.71
N VAL A 114 1.57 17.62 -2.28
CA VAL A 114 2.96 17.39 -2.71
C VAL A 114 3.88 18.14 -1.78
N ILE A 115 4.96 17.50 -1.32
CA ILE A 115 5.94 18.07 -0.41
C ILE A 115 7.33 17.93 -1.03
N ASP A 116 7.97 19.05 -1.35
CA ASP A 116 9.39 19.08 -1.72
C ASP A 116 10.26 18.92 -0.48
N MET A 117 11.02 17.84 -0.44
CA MET A 117 12.03 17.61 0.58
C MET A 117 13.44 17.86 0.05
N ALA A 118 13.67 17.54 -1.23
CA ALA A 118 15.01 17.61 -1.82
C ALA A 118 14.99 17.61 -3.36
N LEU A 119 14.16 18.40 -4.00
CA LEU A 119 14.24 18.58 -5.46
C LEU A 119 15.55 19.29 -5.83
N GLU A 120 16.18 18.89 -6.94
CA GLU A 120 17.35 19.61 -7.46
C GLU A 120 16.97 20.98 -8.04
N GLY A 121 17.90 21.92 -7.96
CA GLY A 121 17.77 23.27 -8.51
C GLY A 121 16.96 24.24 -7.66
N ASP A 122 16.52 25.31 -8.30
CA ASP A 122 15.72 26.35 -7.67
C ASP A 122 14.24 25.93 -7.65
N PRO A 123 13.56 25.98 -6.51
CA PRO A 123 12.11 25.72 -6.42
C PRO A 123 11.26 26.86 -6.98
N GLU A 124 11.86 27.87 -7.66
CA GLU A 124 11.15 29.00 -8.24
C GLU A 124 9.96 28.55 -9.11
N GLY A 125 8.81 29.15 -8.84
CA GLY A 125 7.56 28.81 -9.51
C GLY A 125 6.81 27.60 -8.98
N LEU A 126 7.28 26.95 -7.89
CA LEU A 126 6.48 26.02 -7.11
C LEU A 126 5.68 26.76 -6.02
N PRO A 127 4.46 26.30 -5.68
CA PRO A 127 3.68 26.88 -4.59
C PRO A 127 4.44 26.85 -3.25
N ALA A 128 4.24 27.87 -2.42
CA ALA A 128 4.94 28.00 -1.13
C ALA A 128 4.66 26.80 -0.19
N GLU A 129 3.48 26.23 -0.23
CA GLU A 129 3.09 25.06 0.54
C GLU A 129 3.87 23.80 0.14
N VAL A 130 4.28 23.68 -1.13
CA VAL A 130 5.07 22.55 -1.63
C VAL A 130 6.49 22.62 -1.08
N VAL A 131 7.10 23.81 -1.05
CA VAL A 131 8.51 24.02 -0.70
C VAL A 131 8.74 24.31 0.79
N ARG A 132 7.68 24.44 1.58
CA ARG A 132 7.74 24.85 3.00
C ARG A 132 8.67 23.99 3.85
N HIS A 133 8.75 22.68 3.54
CA HIS A 133 9.51 21.71 4.30
C HIS A 133 10.81 21.26 3.62
N ARG A 134 11.22 21.98 2.56
CA ARG A 134 12.43 21.64 1.85
C ARG A 134 13.65 21.66 2.76
N ILE A 135 14.44 20.60 2.74
CA ILE A 135 15.64 20.42 3.57
C ILE A 135 16.89 20.81 2.79
N ARG A 136 16.98 20.36 1.53
CA ARG A 136 18.16 20.54 0.70
C ARG A 136 17.85 20.49 -0.80
N SER A 137 18.88 20.67 -1.63
CA SER A 137 18.80 20.46 -3.07
C SER A 137 19.45 19.13 -3.43
N GLY A 138 18.64 18.14 -3.80
CA GLY A 138 19.09 16.79 -4.11
C GLY A 138 19.78 16.05 -2.96
N SER A 139 19.96 14.75 -3.06
CA SER A 139 20.78 13.98 -2.13
C SER A 139 22.21 13.78 -2.68
N GLY A 140 23.14 13.39 -1.83
CA GLY A 140 24.47 12.94 -2.25
C GLY A 140 24.43 11.63 -3.04
N ARG A 141 25.54 11.29 -3.67
CA ARG A 141 25.74 10.02 -4.38
C ARG A 141 26.03 8.90 -3.38
N ILE A 142 25.00 8.18 -2.98
CA ILE A 142 25.05 7.17 -1.92
C ILE A 142 26.05 6.02 -2.14
N ASP A 143 26.53 5.83 -3.36
CA ASP A 143 27.58 4.85 -3.69
C ASP A 143 28.97 5.30 -3.18
N VAL A 144 29.23 6.60 -3.02
CA VAL A 144 30.54 7.15 -2.66
C VAL A 144 30.51 8.16 -1.49
N GLU A 145 29.38 8.78 -1.21
CA GLU A 145 29.19 9.76 -0.15
C GLU A 145 27.84 9.58 0.54
N ASP A 146 27.63 10.26 1.67
CA ASP A 146 26.34 10.21 2.37
C ASP A 146 25.27 10.97 1.59
N ALA A 147 24.01 10.48 1.68
CA ALA A 147 22.88 11.16 1.07
C ALA A 147 22.69 12.58 1.61
N MET A 148 22.95 12.75 2.90
CA MET A 148 22.81 14.02 3.63
C MET A 148 23.55 13.96 4.97
N THR A 149 23.64 15.07 5.69
CA THR A 149 24.14 15.05 7.06
C THR A 149 23.13 14.43 8.03
N LEU A 150 23.57 14.02 9.21
CA LEU A 150 22.66 13.49 10.24
C LEU A 150 21.65 14.56 10.70
N GLU A 151 22.08 15.82 10.81
CA GLU A 151 21.21 16.94 11.17
C GLU A 151 20.12 17.18 10.11
N GLU A 152 20.44 17.04 8.82
CA GLU A 152 19.47 17.12 7.73
C GLU A 152 18.49 15.93 7.80
N ALA A 153 18.96 14.71 8.11
CA ALA A 153 18.11 13.54 8.28
C ALA A 153 17.15 13.70 9.46
N GLU A 154 17.63 14.21 10.61
CA GLU A 154 16.76 14.53 11.74
C GLU A 154 15.74 15.60 11.40
N ALA A 155 16.14 16.66 10.70
CA ALA A 155 15.24 17.73 10.28
C ALA A 155 14.15 17.21 9.31
N ALA A 156 14.54 16.37 8.35
CA ALA A 156 13.61 15.73 7.42
C ALA A 156 12.63 14.82 8.15
N PHE A 157 13.11 13.97 9.05
CA PHE A 157 12.27 13.09 9.85
C PHE A 157 11.24 13.88 10.67
N ARG A 158 11.68 14.94 11.36
CA ARG A 158 10.80 15.83 12.13
C ARG A 158 9.78 16.54 11.24
N ALA A 159 10.13 16.93 10.03
CA ALA A 159 9.20 17.50 9.07
C ALA A 159 8.12 16.47 8.70
N GLY A 160 8.49 15.20 8.50
CA GLY A 160 7.54 14.12 8.29
C GLY A 160 6.56 13.91 9.45
N VAL A 161 7.09 13.94 10.69
CA VAL A 161 6.27 13.88 11.92
C VAL A 161 5.26 15.02 11.95
N ALA A 162 5.72 16.26 11.74
CA ALA A 162 4.85 17.44 11.77
C ALA A 162 3.77 17.39 10.66
N LEU A 163 4.13 16.89 9.47
CA LEU A 163 3.19 16.71 8.37
C LEU A 163 2.09 15.69 8.70
N ALA A 164 2.42 14.59 9.37
CA ALA A 164 1.43 13.61 9.81
C ALA A 164 0.49 14.18 10.88
N ASP A 165 1.01 15.00 11.79
CA ASP A 165 0.19 15.73 12.77
C ASP A 165 -0.76 16.70 12.07
N GLU A 166 -0.28 17.46 11.07
CA GLU A 166 -1.12 18.37 10.28
C GLU A 166 -2.25 17.63 9.57
N GLU A 167 -1.97 16.46 8.97
CA GLU A 167 -3.00 15.64 8.31
C GLU A 167 -4.02 15.11 9.32
N ALA A 168 -3.56 14.55 10.44
CA ALA A 168 -4.46 14.05 11.49
C ALA A 168 -5.32 15.16 12.10
N ASP A 169 -4.73 16.33 12.37
CA ASP A 169 -5.44 17.50 12.93
C ASP A 169 -6.43 18.12 11.93
N SER A 170 -6.21 17.96 10.63
CA SER A 170 -7.15 18.37 9.57
C SER A 170 -8.31 17.41 9.37
N GLY A 171 -8.32 16.27 10.10
CA GLY A 171 -9.38 15.27 10.03
C GLY A 171 -9.19 14.24 8.92
N THR A 172 -7.98 14.10 8.37
CA THR A 172 -7.67 13.02 7.42
C THR A 172 -7.86 11.67 8.10
N ASP A 173 -8.69 10.80 7.53
CA ASP A 173 -9.06 9.51 8.09
C ASP A 173 -8.33 8.32 7.45
N LEU A 174 -7.69 8.54 6.28
CA LEU A 174 -6.83 7.58 5.59
C LEU A 174 -5.88 8.30 4.64
N VAL A 175 -4.61 7.90 4.64
CA VAL A 175 -3.60 8.45 3.73
C VAL A 175 -3.24 7.43 2.64
N VAL A 176 -3.16 7.91 1.40
CA VAL A 176 -2.49 7.24 0.29
C VAL A 176 -1.10 7.87 0.16
N LEU A 177 -0.05 7.08 0.41
CA LEU A 177 1.32 7.57 0.51
C LEU A 177 2.15 7.14 -0.70
N GLY A 178 2.76 8.12 -1.37
CA GLY A 178 3.63 7.88 -2.52
C GLY A 178 4.84 8.81 -2.56
N ASP A 179 5.68 8.65 -3.60
CA ASP A 179 6.85 9.46 -3.85
C ASP A 179 6.89 10.01 -5.28
N ILE A 180 7.58 11.12 -5.45
CA ILE A 180 7.97 11.68 -6.74
C ILE A 180 9.48 11.84 -6.73
N SER A 181 10.20 10.86 -7.26
CA SER A 181 11.66 10.85 -7.17
C SER A 181 12.34 10.38 -8.46
N VAL A 182 13.56 10.86 -8.66
CA VAL A 182 14.48 10.30 -9.67
C VAL A 182 15.68 9.70 -8.94
N GLY A 183 15.85 8.37 -9.07
CA GLY A 183 16.85 7.60 -8.34
C GLY A 183 16.37 7.03 -6.98
N GLY A 184 15.20 7.41 -6.48
CA GLY A 184 14.64 6.95 -5.20
C GLY A 184 14.48 5.44 -5.11
N THR A 185 14.09 4.77 -6.20
CA THR A 185 14.00 3.30 -6.24
C THR A 185 15.36 2.61 -6.03
N THR A 186 16.47 3.29 -6.34
CA THR A 186 17.83 2.78 -6.06
C THR A 186 18.14 2.89 -4.56
N ALA A 187 17.87 4.03 -3.93
CA ALA A 187 18.02 4.21 -2.50
C ALA A 187 17.11 3.25 -1.71
N ALA A 188 15.85 3.08 -2.13
CA ALA A 188 14.91 2.12 -1.56
C ALA A 188 15.44 0.68 -1.62
N ALA A 189 16.00 0.25 -2.78
CA ALA A 189 16.60 -1.07 -2.92
C ALA A 189 17.80 -1.27 -1.97
N VAL A 190 18.62 -0.22 -1.72
CA VAL A 190 19.72 -0.28 -0.74
C VAL A 190 19.20 -0.47 0.67
N LEU A 191 18.19 0.31 1.08
CA LEU A 191 17.57 0.19 2.42
C LEU A 191 17.03 -1.21 2.64
N VAL A 192 16.27 -1.74 1.68
CA VAL A 192 15.69 -3.09 1.77
C VAL A 192 16.78 -4.16 1.80
N ALA A 193 17.82 -4.07 0.94
CA ALA A 193 18.95 -5.00 0.97
C ALA A 193 19.65 -5.00 2.32
N ALA A 194 19.88 -3.82 2.87
CA ALA A 194 20.54 -3.61 4.16
C ALA A 194 19.75 -4.23 5.31
N LEU A 195 18.45 -3.93 5.40
CA LEU A 195 17.58 -4.35 6.50
C LEU A 195 17.13 -5.81 6.42
N CYS A 196 17.05 -6.38 5.20
CA CYS A 196 16.73 -7.79 5.00
C CYS A 196 17.97 -8.70 4.92
N GLY A 197 19.18 -8.14 4.93
CA GLY A 197 20.43 -8.91 4.86
C GLY A 197 20.58 -9.68 3.53
N THR A 198 20.17 -9.08 2.40
CA THR A 198 20.18 -9.74 1.09
C THR A 198 21.11 -9.04 0.10
N ASP A 199 21.44 -9.72 -1.00
CA ASP A 199 22.35 -9.18 -2.00
C ASP A 199 21.66 -8.13 -2.90
N ALA A 200 22.47 -7.20 -3.43
CA ALA A 200 22.02 -6.16 -4.36
C ALA A 200 21.24 -6.70 -5.56
N SER A 201 21.71 -7.82 -6.15
CA SER A 201 21.09 -8.43 -7.32
C SER A 201 19.67 -8.96 -7.07
N VAL A 202 19.35 -9.30 -5.82
CA VAL A 202 18.04 -9.84 -5.43
C VAL A 202 16.98 -8.75 -5.32
N VAL A 203 17.39 -7.53 -4.94
CA VAL A 203 16.47 -6.41 -4.69
C VAL A 203 16.45 -5.36 -5.79
N THR A 204 17.43 -5.40 -6.74
CA THR A 204 17.50 -4.38 -7.78
C THR A 204 16.49 -4.68 -8.88
N GLY A 205 15.42 -3.90 -8.92
CA GLY A 205 14.45 -3.90 -9.99
C GLY A 205 14.79 -2.92 -11.12
N ARG A 206 13.87 -2.79 -12.07
CA ARG A 206 14.03 -1.90 -13.23
C ARG A 206 13.45 -0.51 -13.03
N GLY A 207 12.90 -0.23 -11.83
CA GLY A 207 12.15 1.00 -11.57
C GLY A 207 10.76 0.96 -12.23
N GLY A 208 9.97 1.98 -12.03
CA GLY A 208 8.67 2.11 -12.70
C GLY A 208 8.78 2.28 -14.23
N GLU A 209 9.99 2.40 -14.77
CA GLU A 209 10.29 2.59 -16.18
C GLU A 209 11.18 1.46 -16.68
N ALA A 210 10.94 1.01 -17.90
CA ALA A 210 11.76 -0.02 -18.52
C ALA A 210 13.17 0.51 -18.81
N ILE A 211 14.15 0.07 -18.05
CA ILE A 211 15.56 0.31 -18.30
C ILE A 211 16.18 -0.91 -18.99
N ASP A 212 17.18 -0.65 -19.85
CA ASP A 212 17.92 -1.71 -20.53
C ASP A 212 18.84 -2.48 -19.57
N ASP A 213 19.41 -3.59 -20.03
CA ASP A 213 20.28 -4.46 -19.22
C ASP A 213 21.54 -3.74 -18.75
N LEU A 214 22.12 -2.85 -19.57
CA LEU A 214 23.32 -2.09 -19.19
C LEU A 214 23.00 -1.09 -18.06
N THR A 215 21.87 -0.42 -18.13
CA THR A 215 21.38 0.47 -17.08
C THR A 215 21.07 -0.31 -15.82
N TRP A 216 20.43 -1.49 -15.94
CA TRP A 216 20.17 -2.36 -14.79
C TRP A 216 21.46 -2.85 -14.13
N MET A 217 22.46 -3.25 -14.91
CA MET A 217 23.78 -3.64 -14.38
C MET A 217 24.47 -2.49 -13.62
N ARG A 218 24.38 -1.25 -14.13
CA ARG A 218 24.87 -0.06 -13.41
C ARG A 218 24.13 0.15 -12.11
N LYS A 219 22.79 0.00 -12.12
CA LYS A 219 21.96 0.10 -10.92
C LYS A 219 22.33 -0.96 -9.89
N CYS A 220 22.54 -2.22 -10.29
CA CYS A 220 23.04 -3.28 -9.40
C CYS A 220 24.39 -2.95 -8.77
N ALA A 221 25.32 -2.41 -9.56
CA ALA A 221 26.62 -1.99 -9.06
C ALA A 221 26.49 -0.85 -8.04
N ALA A 222 25.67 0.15 -8.35
CA ALA A 222 25.39 1.27 -7.44
C ALA A 222 24.77 0.80 -6.12
N VAL A 223 23.76 -0.07 -6.16
CA VAL A 223 23.12 -0.68 -4.97
C VAL A 223 24.16 -1.46 -4.16
N ARG A 224 25.01 -2.28 -4.78
CA ARG A 224 26.06 -3.04 -4.11
C ARG A 224 27.05 -2.12 -3.38
N ASP A 225 27.49 -1.02 -4.02
CA ASP A 225 28.49 -0.13 -3.45
C ASP A 225 27.89 0.72 -2.31
N ALA A 226 26.65 1.21 -2.48
CA ALA A 226 25.92 1.87 -1.41
C ALA A 226 25.61 0.91 -0.22
N LEU A 227 25.29 -0.36 -0.49
CA LEU A 227 25.06 -1.37 0.55
C LEU A 227 26.31 -1.58 1.43
N ARG A 228 27.52 -1.50 0.87
CA ARG A 228 28.76 -1.56 1.66
C ARG A 228 28.87 -0.40 2.63
N ARG A 229 28.41 0.80 2.24
CA ARG A 229 28.37 1.99 3.09
C ARG A 229 27.30 1.90 4.18
N ALA A 230 26.15 1.28 3.89
CA ALA A 230 25.07 1.06 4.85
C ALA A 230 25.46 0.11 6.01
N ARG A 231 26.33 -0.88 5.76
CA ARG A 231 26.64 -1.94 6.74
C ARG A 231 27.11 -1.45 8.12
N PRO A 232 27.99 -0.43 8.24
CA PRO A 232 28.46 0.04 9.56
C PRO A 232 27.36 0.70 10.39
N VAL A 233 26.27 1.18 9.76
CA VAL A 233 25.25 2.03 10.39
C VAL A 233 23.88 1.33 10.52
N LEU A 234 23.80 0.02 10.29
CA LEU A 234 22.55 -0.75 10.33
C LEU A 234 21.79 -0.70 11.67
N GLY A 235 22.48 -0.41 12.76
CA GLY A 235 21.91 -0.30 14.10
C GLY A 235 21.23 1.03 14.39
N ASP A 236 21.47 2.05 13.57
CA ASP A 236 20.94 3.40 13.74
C ASP A 236 20.16 3.81 12.47
N GLN A 237 18.83 3.89 12.58
CA GLN A 237 17.94 4.12 11.46
C GLN A 237 18.07 5.54 10.89
N LEU A 238 18.35 6.55 11.72
CA LEU A 238 18.60 7.91 11.24
C LEU A 238 19.93 8.00 10.50
N GLN A 239 20.98 7.39 11.05
CA GLN A 239 22.27 7.33 10.38
C GLN A 239 22.20 6.52 9.08
N LEU A 240 21.39 5.45 9.04
CA LEU A 240 21.14 4.67 7.81
C LEU A 240 20.48 5.53 6.74
N LEU A 241 19.43 6.30 7.10
CA LEU A 241 18.77 7.24 6.20
C LEU A 241 19.69 8.38 5.76
N ALA A 242 20.54 8.90 6.66
CA ALA A 242 21.56 9.90 6.32
C ALA A 242 22.59 9.36 5.33
N THR A 243 23.01 8.11 5.50
CA THR A 243 24.08 7.52 4.68
C THR A 243 23.59 7.08 3.30
N VAL A 244 22.42 6.41 3.21
CA VAL A 244 21.97 5.79 1.95
C VAL A 244 20.50 6.06 1.58
N GLY A 245 19.81 6.90 2.32
CA GLY A 245 18.42 7.29 2.06
C GLY A 245 18.29 8.55 1.21
N GLY A 246 17.74 9.58 1.82
CA GLY A 246 17.43 10.88 1.27
C GLY A 246 16.46 11.63 2.18
N ALA A 247 16.33 12.94 2.02
CA ALA A 247 15.45 13.73 2.88
C ALA A 247 13.97 13.37 2.71
N ASP A 248 13.55 13.02 1.51
CA ASP A 248 12.22 12.50 1.19
C ASP A 248 11.94 11.16 1.90
N LEU A 249 12.90 10.22 1.89
CA LEU A 249 12.77 8.94 2.56
C LEU A 249 12.78 9.09 4.09
N ALA A 250 13.59 9.99 4.62
CA ALA A 250 13.61 10.28 6.07
C ALA A 250 12.30 10.92 6.53
N ALA A 251 11.78 11.89 5.77
CA ALA A 251 10.50 12.52 6.05
C ALA A 251 9.33 11.51 5.94
N MET A 252 9.32 10.67 4.91
CA MET A 252 8.31 9.63 4.73
C MET A 252 8.33 8.62 5.90
N THR A 253 9.53 8.25 6.40
CA THR A 253 9.65 7.36 7.56
C THR A 253 9.07 8.01 8.82
N GLY A 254 9.38 9.29 9.08
CA GLY A 254 8.81 10.04 10.19
C GLY A 254 7.29 10.19 10.09
N PHE A 255 6.79 10.47 8.89
CA PHE A 255 5.36 10.54 8.59
C PHE A 255 4.64 9.22 8.89
N LEU A 256 5.18 8.09 8.44
CA LEU A 256 4.60 6.76 8.68
C LEU A 256 4.51 6.40 10.16
N LEU A 257 5.57 6.68 10.91
CA LEU A 257 5.60 6.41 12.36
C LEU A 257 4.60 7.30 13.10
N GLN A 258 4.58 8.59 12.78
CA GLN A 258 3.64 9.51 13.42
C GLN A 258 2.19 9.24 13.03
N SER A 259 1.92 8.85 11.79
CA SER A 259 0.57 8.42 11.37
C SER A 259 0.10 7.23 12.21
N ALA A 260 0.95 6.23 12.45
CA ALA A 260 0.63 5.11 13.31
C ALA A 260 0.40 5.52 14.77
N ALA A 261 1.23 6.43 15.33
CA ALA A 261 1.05 6.99 16.67
C ALA A 261 -0.27 7.79 16.80
N ARG A 262 -0.68 8.48 15.71
CA ARG A 262 -1.95 9.21 15.61
C ARG A 262 -3.14 8.31 15.25
N LYS A 263 -2.94 6.99 15.13
CA LYS A 263 -3.97 6.02 14.73
C LYS A 263 -4.61 6.34 13.37
N MET A 264 -3.81 6.89 12.46
CA MET A 264 -4.21 7.26 11.11
C MET A 264 -3.69 6.20 10.12
N PRO A 265 -4.59 5.41 9.49
CA PRO A 265 -4.21 4.37 8.55
C PRO A 265 -3.53 4.90 7.29
N VAL A 266 -2.59 4.12 6.73
CA VAL A 266 -1.86 4.49 5.51
C VAL A 266 -1.89 3.35 4.49
N ILE A 267 -2.20 3.67 3.23
CA ILE A 267 -1.99 2.78 2.09
C ILE A 267 -0.65 3.12 1.43
N LEU A 268 0.28 2.16 1.46
CA LEU A 268 1.59 2.27 0.83
C LEU A 268 1.48 2.03 -0.68
N ASP A 269 2.14 2.85 -1.50
CA ASP A 269 2.16 2.66 -2.95
C ASP A 269 3.25 1.66 -3.36
N GLY A 270 4.37 2.10 -3.82
CA GLY A 270 5.40 1.27 -4.45
C GLY A 270 6.57 0.92 -3.53
N VAL A 271 7.74 0.75 -4.15
CA VAL A 271 8.97 0.28 -3.48
C VAL A 271 9.52 1.31 -2.50
N VAL A 272 9.38 2.61 -2.77
CA VAL A 272 9.94 3.67 -1.91
C VAL A 272 9.18 3.73 -0.59
N SER A 273 7.83 3.80 -0.62
CA SER A 273 7.02 3.78 0.58
C SER A 273 7.19 2.49 1.38
N ALA A 274 7.32 1.33 0.71
CA ALA A 274 7.58 0.05 1.37
C ALA A 274 8.96 0.00 2.05
N ALA A 275 10.00 0.61 1.45
CA ALA A 275 11.33 0.71 2.05
C ALA A 275 11.32 1.61 3.29
N CYS A 276 10.63 2.76 3.24
CA CYS A 276 10.45 3.65 4.38
C CYS A 276 9.66 2.98 5.51
N ALA A 277 8.59 2.23 5.16
CA ALA A 277 7.83 1.44 6.11
C ALA A 277 8.70 0.36 6.78
N LEU A 278 9.60 -0.30 6.04
CA LEU A 278 10.53 -1.26 6.60
C LEU A 278 11.54 -0.62 7.58
N VAL A 279 12.01 0.60 7.30
CA VAL A 279 12.80 1.39 8.26
C VAL A 279 11.97 1.71 9.49
N GLY A 280 10.71 2.14 9.32
CA GLY A 280 9.77 2.40 10.41
C GLY A 280 9.52 1.18 11.27
N GLN A 281 9.37 -0.03 10.68
CA GLN A 281 9.24 -1.29 11.45
C GLN A 281 10.47 -1.56 12.33
N ARG A 282 11.66 -1.16 11.90
CA ARG A 282 12.89 -1.32 12.72
C ARG A 282 12.89 -0.39 13.93
N VAL A 283 12.22 0.76 13.84
CA VAL A 283 12.01 1.68 14.96
C VAL A 283 10.91 1.18 15.88
N ALA A 284 9.73 0.88 15.31
CA ALA A 284 8.55 0.43 16.06
C ALA A 284 7.90 -0.77 15.37
N PHE A 285 8.12 -1.95 15.90
CA PHE A 285 7.70 -3.20 15.26
C PHE A 285 6.18 -3.38 15.12
N ARG A 286 5.39 -2.58 15.84
CA ARG A 286 3.92 -2.57 15.76
C ARG A 286 3.38 -1.63 14.67
N ALA A 287 4.21 -0.75 14.12
CA ALA A 287 3.79 0.24 13.15
C ALA A 287 3.16 -0.37 11.87
N PRO A 288 3.64 -1.52 11.33
CA PRO A 288 3.02 -2.16 10.17
C PRO A 288 1.55 -2.54 10.36
N ASP A 289 1.06 -2.72 11.58
CA ASP A 289 -0.35 -3.04 11.85
C ASP A 289 -1.30 -1.88 11.41
N TRP A 290 -0.76 -0.67 11.14
CA TRP A 290 -1.47 0.52 10.68
C TRP A 290 -1.39 0.75 9.16
N TRP A 291 -0.70 -0.13 8.44
CA TRP A 291 -0.43 0.06 7.02
C TRP A 291 -1.03 -1.05 6.17
N LEU A 292 -1.50 -0.65 4.98
CA LEU A 292 -1.90 -1.56 3.91
C LEU A 292 -0.93 -1.41 2.74
N ALA A 293 -0.60 -2.50 2.08
CA ALA A 293 0.10 -2.46 0.79
C ALA A 293 -0.94 -2.30 -0.32
N GLY A 294 -0.96 -1.15 -1.01
CA GLY A 294 -1.97 -0.86 -2.02
C GLY A 294 -1.86 -1.78 -3.23
N GLN A 295 -0.64 -2.02 -3.70
CA GLN A 295 -0.41 -2.84 -4.88
C GLN A 295 0.94 -3.55 -4.88
N ASN A 296 1.04 -4.57 -5.74
CA ASN A 296 2.31 -5.14 -6.16
C ASN A 296 2.86 -4.35 -7.37
N SER A 297 3.97 -3.63 -7.19
CA SER A 297 4.62 -2.87 -8.27
C SER A 297 5.54 -3.71 -9.15
N GLY A 298 5.72 -5.00 -8.82
CA GLY A 298 6.69 -5.87 -9.50
C GLY A 298 8.16 -5.57 -9.17
N GLU A 299 8.46 -4.62 -8.27
CA GLU A 299 9.82 -4.34 -7.82
C GLU A 299 10.27 -5.37 -6.78
N PRO A 300 11.40 -6.08 -7.00
CA PRO A 300 11.86 -7.12 -6.07
C PRO A 300 12.09 -6.62 -4.65
N ALA A 301 12.58 -5.38 -4.50
CA ALA A 301 12.75 -4.77 -3.18
C ALA A 301 11.40 -4.56 -2.47
N GLN A 302 10.35 -4.17 -3.19
CA GLN A 302 9.01 -4.05 -2.58
C GLN A 302 8.54 -5.40 -2.06
N ALA A 303 8.57 -6.44 -2.89
CA ALA A 303 8.15 -7.78 -2.49
C ALA A 303 8.89 -8.25 -1.22
N LYS A 304 10.21 -8.00 -1.17
CA LYS A 304 11.04 -8.36 -0.01
C LYS A 304 10.70 -7.57 1.25
N ALA A 305 10.41 -6.27 1.12
CA ALA A 305 10.01 -5.42 2.24
C ALA A 305 8.63 -5.82 2.79
N LEU A 306 7.66 -6.06 1.90
CA LEU A 306 6.31 -6.47 2.27
C LEU A 306 6.31 -7.85 2.95
N ASP A 307 7.05 -8.84 2.41
CA ASP A 307 7.25 -10.15 3.04
C ASP A 307 7.80 -10.01 4.47
N ARG A 308 8.80 -9.13 4.67
CA ARG A 308 9.39 -8.88 5.99
C ARG A 308 8.41 -8.26 6.98
N MET A 309 7.47 -7.46 6.52
CA MET A 309 6.44 -6.82 7.32
C MET A 309 5.13 -7.63 7.43
N ALA A 310 5.04 -8.77 6.75
CA ALA A 310 3.83 -9.59 6.63
C ALA A 310 2.64 -8.78 6.04
N LEU A 311 2.92 -7.91 5.07
CA LEU A 311 1.92 -7.14 4.34
C LEU A 311 1.67 -7.75 2.97
N GLU A 312 0.42 -8.06 2.66
CA GLU A 312 0.00 -8.55 1.34
C GLU A 312 -0.57 -7.40 0.50
N PRO A 313 -0.13 -7.23 -0.76
CA PRO A 313 -0.71 -6.24 -1.66
C PRO A 313 -2.20 -6.47 -1.89
N LEU A 314 -2.99 -5.38 -1.90
CA LEU A 314 -4.42 -5.43 -2.22
C LEU A 314 -4.66 -5.69 -3.71
N LEU A 315 -3.81 -5.14 -4.57
CA LEU A 315 -3.90 -5.22 -6.02
C LEU A 315 -2.61 -5.77 -6.64
N ASP A 316 -2.76 -6.45 -7.77
CA ASP A 316 -1.68 -6.87 -8.64
C ASP A 316 -2.08 -6.64 -10.10
N HIS A 317 -1.93 -5.40 -10.56
CA HIS A 317 -2.29 -4.96 -11.92
C HIS A 317 -1.10 -4.48 -12.74
N GLY A 318 0.14 -4.69 -12.24
CA GLY A 318 1.36 -4.30 -12.94
C GLY A 318 1.50 -2.78 -13.09
N VAL A 319 0.91 -1.98 -12.19
CA VAL A 319 1.07 -0.52 -12.20
C VAL A 319 2.42 -0.15 -11.61
N THR A 320 3.27 0.50 -12.39
CA THR A 320 4.67 0.79 -12.02
C THR A 320 5.01 2.28 -12.03
N VAL A 321 4.02 3.14 -12.25
CA VAL A 321 4.26 4.59 -12.43
C VAL A 321 4.71 5.30 -11.15
N GLY A 322 4.42 4.76 -9.96
CA GLY A 322 4.64 5.44 -8.68
C GLY A 322 3.62 6.55 -8.43
N GLU A 323 4.02 7.65 -7.79
CA GLU A 323 3.20 8.83 -7.50
C GLU A 323 1.94 8.54 -6.63
N GLY A 324 1.90 7.41 -5.95
CA GLY A 324 0.71 6.97 -5.22
C GLY A 324 -0.39 6.38 -6.10
N ALA A 325 -0.16 6.23 -7.41
CA ALA A 325 -1.20 5.84 -8.36
C ALA A 325 -1.76 4.43 -8.09
N GLY A 326 -0.91 3.47 -7.77
CA GLY A 326 -1.34 2.10 -7.49
C GLY A 326 -2.11 2.00 -6.17
N ALA A 327 -1.67 2.73 -5.15
CA ALA A 327 -2.37 2.81 -3.87
C ALA A 327 -3.72 3.53 -3.99
N LEU A 328 -3.82 4.56 -4.85
CA LEU A 328 -5.09 5.20 -5.18
C LEU A 328 -6.11 4.24 -5.79
N LEU A 329 -5.65 3.28 -6.61
CA LEU A 329 -6.55 2.25 -7.15
C LEU A 329 -7.07 1.29 -6.07
N ALA A 330 -6.35 1.11 -4.97
CA ALA A 330 -6.79 0.29 -3.84
C ALA A 330 -7.79 1.01 -2.92
N LEU A 331 -7.80 2.34 -2.89
CA LEU A 331 -8.67 3.12 -2.02
C LEU A 331 -10.16 2.76 -2.17
N PRO A 332 -10.75 2.63 -3.38
CA PRO A 332 -12.15 2.21 -3.52
C PRO A 332 -12.48 0.85 -2.91
N LEU A 333 -11.50 -0.09 -2.87
CA LEU A 333 -11.70 -1.39 -2.21
C LEU A 333 -11.77 -1.23 -0.69
N VAL A 334 -10.94 -0.37 -0.12
CA VAL A 334 -10.95 -0.06 1.32
C VAL A 334 -12.26 0.63 1.70
N GLN A 335 -12.73 1.59 0.88
CA GLN A 335 -14.02 2.24 1.05
C GLN A 335 -15.20 1.27 0.91
N ALA A 336 -15.15 0.36 -0.07
CA ALA A 336 -16.17 -0.68 -0.23
C ALA A 336 -16.21 -1.63 0.98
N ALA A 337 -15.04 -2.04 1.50
CA ALA A 337 -14.98 -2.87 2.71
C ALA A 337 -15.59 -2.16 3.93
N ALA A 338 -15.31 -0.85 4.11
CA ALA A 338 -15.93 -0.05 5.15
C ALA A 338 -17.46 -0.02 5.02
N GLY A 339 -17.99 0.25 3.80
CA GLY A 339 -19.43 0.28 3.54
C GLY A 339 -20.09 -1.08 3.77
N LEU A 340 -19.49 -2.17 3.30
CA LEU A 340 -20.01 -3.52 3.53
C LEU A 340 -20.04 -3.87 5.02
N ALA A 341 -18.97 -3.57 5.76
CA ALA A 341 -18.91 -3.84 7.19
C ALA A 341 -19.92 -2.98 8.00
N ALA A 342 -20.23 -1.77 7.52
CA ALA A 342 -21.18 -0.87 8.17
C ALA A 342 -22.64 -1.22 7.86
N ASP A 343 -22.98 -1.39 6.58
CA ASP A 343 -24.34 -1.29 6.05
C ASP A 343 -25.03 -2.63 5.82
N LEU A 344 -24.27 -3.76 5.73
CA LEU A 344 -24.89 -5.05 5.58
C LEU A 344 -25.77 -5.38 6.80
N PRO A 345 -27.07 -5.71 6.57
CA PRO A 345 -27.97 -6.05 7.65
C PRO A 345 -27.59 -7.39 8.29
N GLU A 346 -27.93 -7.55 9.55
CA GLU A 346 -27.88 -8.86 10.20
C GLU A 346 -28.98 -9.76 9.66
N ALA A 347 -28.70 -11.07 9.53
CA ALA A 347 -29.68 -12.06 9.15
C ALA A 347 -30.84 -12.07 10.18
N PRO A 348 -32.08 -12.23 9.74
CA PRO A 348 -33.18 -12.36 10.68
C PRO A 348 -32.89 -13.55 11.61
N SER A 349 -33.00 -13.32 12.91
CA SER A 349 -32.92 -14.42 13.89
C SER A 349 -33.95 -15.48 13.49
N PRO A 350 -33.60 -16.78 13.55
CA PRO A 350 -34.63 -17.80 13.40
C PRO A 350 -35.71 -17.52 14.43
N THR A 351 -36.81 -16.92 13.98
CA THR A 351 -37.90 -16.58 14.86
C THR A 351 -38.50 -17.87 15.41
N ALA A 352 -38.90 -17.92 16.67
CA ALA A 352 -39.61 -18.99 17.32
C ALA A 352 -40.97 -19.35 16.64
N ASP A 353 -41.31 -18.68 15.53
CA ASP A 353 -42.49 -18.90 14.71
C ASP A 353 -42.44 -20.19 13.88
N ALA A 354 -41.32 -20.87 13.83
CA ALA A 354 -41.25 -22.20 13.23
C ALA A 354 -41.87 -23.32 14.09
N GLU A 355 -42.23 -23.06 15.35
CA GLU A 355 -42.87 -24.01 16.25
C GLU A 355 -44.44 -23.96 16.21
N SER A 356 -45.03 -23.00 15.51
CA SER A 356 -46.50 -22.97 15.31
C SER A 356 -46.93 -23.56 13.96
N GLY A 357 -46.19 -24.54 13.50
CA GLY A 357 -46.65 -25.38 12.39
C GLY A 357 -47.93 -26.12 12.79
N THR A 358 -49.07 -25.54 12.50
CA THR A 358 -50.35 -26.26 12.40
C THR A 358 -50.07 -27.53 11.58
N LYS A 359 -50.16 -28.68 12.25
CA LYS A 359 -50.22 -29.97 11.56
C LYS A 359 -51.34 -29.89 10.51
N PRO A 360 -51.07 -30.20 9.25
CA PRO A 360 -52.16 -30.34 8.31
C PRO A 360 -53.08 -31.47 8.80
N ASP A 361 -54.38 -31.20 8.80
CA ASP A 361 -55.41 -32.22 9.08
C ASP A 361 -55.19 -33.43 8.17
N PRO A 362 -55.38 -34.67 8.68
CA PRO A 362 -55.24 -35.85 7.84
C PRO A 362 -56.32 -35.84 6.74
N GLU A 363 -55.89 -35.90 5.48
CA GLU A 363 -56.78 -36.12 4.35
C GLU A 363 -57.55 -37.39 4.55
N PRO A 364 -58.87 -37.43 4.18
CA PRO A 364 -59.66 -38.63 4.27
C PRO A 364 -59.20 -39.68 3.22
N ASP A 365 -59.18 -40.92 3.66
CA ASP A 365 -58.78 -42.10 2.92
C ASP A 365 -59.40 -42.15 1.52
N ALA A 366 -58.58 -42.12 0.48
CA ALA A 366 -59.00 -42.44 -0.90
C ALA A 366 -58.82 -43.92 -1.17
N GLU A 367 -59.92 -44.56 -1.57
CA GLU A 367 -60.01 -45.98 -1.93
C GLU A 367 -59.05 -46.38 -3.08
N PRO A 368 -58.56 -47.63 -3.11
CA PRO A 368 -57.59 -48.10 -4.09
C PRO A 368 -58.22 -48.37 -5.45
N GLN A 369 -57.82 -47.67 -6.50
CA GLN A 369 -58.15 -48.03 -7.89
C GLN A 369 -57.09 -48.97 -8.46
N SER A 370 -57.59 -50.10 -9.01
CA SER A 370 -56.88 -51.21 -9.64
C SER A 370 -56.11 -50.81 -10.91
N PRO A 371 -55.08 -51.58 -11.30
CA PRO A 371 -54.17 -51.22 -12.39
C PRO A 371 -54.70 -51.59 -13.77
N SER A 372 -54.63 -50.72 -14.75
CA SER A 372 -54.79 -51.06 -16.17
C SER A 372 -53.45 -51.07 -16.89
N GLN A 373 -53.30 -52.13 -17.65
CA GLN A 373 -52.09 -52.59 -18.38
C GLN A 373 -51.79 -51.79 -19.66
N SER A 374 -50.54 -51.92 -20.02
CA SER A 374 -49.94 -51.89 -21.38
C SER A 374 -49.89 -50.54 -22.13
N GLN A 375 -48.86 -50.18 -22.80
CA GLN A 375 -48.15 -50.91 -23.87
C GLN A 375 -46.76 -50.22 -24.11
N SER A 376 -45.83 -51.08 -24.45
CA SER A 376 -44.51 -50.81 -25.02
C SER A 376 -44.55 -50.07 -26.35
N GLN A 377 -43.61 -49.12 -26.56
CA GLN A 377 -43.03 -48.96 -27.91
C GLN A 377 -41.60 -48.43 -27.83
N SER A 378 -40.77 -49.19 -28.44
CA SER A 378 -39.43 -49.15 -28.96
C SER A 378 -38.85 -47.75 -29.32
N GLY A 379 -37.54 -47.60 -29.04
CA GLY A 379 -36.65 -46.57 -29.60
C GLY A 379 -36.49 -46.64 -31.13
N PRO A 380 -35.56 -45.95 -31.76
CA PRO A 380 -34.13 -45.96 -31.49
C PRO A 380 -33.37 -44.66 -31.89
N ALA A 381 -32.05 -44.74 -31.75
CA ALA A 381 -30.99 -44.20 -32.57
C ALA A 381 -30.15 -43.03 -32.01
N SER A 382 -29.03 -43.42 -31.57
CA SER A 382 -27.73 -42.72 -31.48
C SER A 382 -27.35 -41.98 -32.76
N ARG A 383 -26.73 -40.80 -32.59
CA ARG A 383 -25.83 -40.20 -33.60
C ARG A 383 -24.52 -39.71 -32.97
N PRO A 384 -23.41 -39.83 -33.71
CA PRO A 384 -22.07 -39.82 -33.13
C PRO A 384 -21.41 -38.45 -33.12
N VAL A 385 -20.40 -38.34 -32.22
CA VAL A 385 -19.42 -37.26 -32.06
C VAL A 385 -18.48 -37.27 -33.25
N PRO A 386 -18.04 -36.11 -33.81
CA PRO A 386 -16.88 -36.05 -34.67
C PRO A 386 -15.61 -35.68 -33.87
N GLU A 387 -14.57 -36.47 -34.09
CA GLU A 387 -13.18 -36.26 -33.68
C GLU A 387 -12.49 -35.10 -34.45
N PRO A 388 -11.38 -34.54 -33.89
CA PRO A 388 -10.71 -33.42 -34.50
C PRO A 388 -9.72 -33.85 -35.57
N GLY A 389 -9.78 -33.19 -36.72
CA GLY A 389 -8.85 -33.33 -37.82
C GLY A 389 -7.54 -32.56 -37.56
N SER A 390 -6.44 -33.29 -37.67
CA SER A 390 -5.08 -32.80 -37.87
C SER A 390 -4.92 -32.27 -39.31
N GLY A 391 -4.26 -31.14 -39.46
CA GLY A 391 -3.90 -30.55 -40.74
C GLY A 391 -2.76 -29.57 -40.61
N SER A 392 -1.63 -29.98 -41.06
CA SER A 392 -0.33 -29.38 -41.20
C SER A 392 -0.26 -28.31 -42.28
N ASP A 393 0.82 -27.50 -42.21
CA ASP A 393 1.58 -26.77 -43.25
C ASP A 393 1.00 -25.42 -43.75
N SER A 394 1.67 -24.35 -43.38
CA SER A 394 2.61 -23.53 -44.19
C SER A 394 3.18 -22.40 -43.34
#